data_89573bfe37a73cd03733ecbca3efe5d2
#
_entry.id   89573bfe37a73cd03733ecbca3efe5d2
#
_cell.length_a   1.000
_cell.length_b   1.000
_cell.length_c   1.000
_cell.angle_alpha   90.00
_cell.angle_beta   90.00
_cell.angle_gamma   90.00
#
_symmetry.space_group_name_H-M   'P 1'
#
loop_
_entity.id
_entity.type
_entity.pdbx_description
1 polymer ?
#
loop_
_entity_poly.entity_id
_entity_poly.type
_entity_poly.pdbx_seq_one_letter_code
_entity_poly.pdbx_strand_id
1 'polypeptide(L)'
;MKKILLLIFFILISNAIYSQSYLGTITKQVNFREGPSTLDNIISSLKPNTQIFIISLETENDYYNIIDIGTDKEGYVNKSFIKVGKLIEKSNGSFISASGNSSNNDSEAKIFNNTSITMTLKLNTEVYRFSPKETKNIILTPGDYDFRASAPGVVPNVGVKNFENNRTYTWQFYIVTSRR
;
A
#
# COMPACT_ATOMS: atom_id res chain seq x y z
N MET A 1 13.80 -2.74 -58.13
CA MET A 1 13.53 -3.63 -56.98
C MET A 1 13.42 -2.76 -55.77
N LYS A 2 12.19 -2.48 -55.30
CA LYS A 2 11.91 -1.63 -54.11
C LYS A 2 11.98 -2.52 -52.88
N LYS A 3 12.93 -2.25 -51.97
CA LYS A 3 13.00 -2.88 -50.67
C LYS A 3 11.93 -2.23 -49.75
N ILE A 4 10.90 -3.01 -49.44
CA ILE A 4 9.89 -2.63 -48.43
C ILE A 4 10.51 -2.89 -47.06
N LEU A 5 10.84 -1.80 -46.34
CA LEU A 5 11.28 -1.84 -44.97
C LEU A 5 10.04 -1.99 -44.09
N LEU A 6 9.76 -3.19 -43.64
CA LEU A 6 8.67 -3.47 -42.70
C LEU A 6 9.10 -2.97 -41.27
N LEU A 7 8.69 -1.77 -40.92
CA LEU A 7 8.91 -1.25 -39.58
C LEU A 7 7.89 -1.88 -38.63
N ILE A 8 8.30 -2.95 -37.94
CA ILE A 8 7.49 -3.54 -36.88
C ILE A 8 7.56 -2.58 -35.68
N PHE A 9 6.54 -1.75 -35.57
CA PHE A 9 6.32 -0.91 -34.38
C PHE A 9 5.84 -1.82 -33.24
N PHE A 10 6.78 -2.27 -32.41
CA PHE A 10 6.46 -3.02 -31.19
C PHE A 10 5.86 -2.05 -30.20
N ILE A 11 4.54 -1.93 -30.18
CA ILE A 11 3.81 -1.20 -29.14
C ILE A 11 3.97 -2.01 -27.85
N LEU A 12 4.93 -1.63 -27.03
CA LEU A 12 5.00 -2.03 -25.63
C LEU A 12 3.77 -1.43 -24.94
N ILE A 13 2.66 -2.18 -24.95
CA ILE A 13 1.54 -1.91 -24.06
C ILE A 13 2.08 -2.28 -22.67
N SER A 14 2.63 -1.30 -21.97
CA SER A 14 2.85 -1.40 -20.54
C SER A 14 1.47 -1.46 -19.89
N ASN A 15 0.93 -2.68 -19.76
CA ASN A 15 -0.17 -2.91 -18.83
C ASN A 15 0.38 -2.54 -17.46
N ALA A 16 0.01 -1.37 -16.95
CA ALA A 16 0.15 -1.09 -15.54
C ALA A 16 -0.69 -2.15 -14.82
N ILE A 17 -0.04 -3.22 -14.41
CA ILE A 17 -0.66 -4.27 -13.60
C ILE A 17 -0.96 -3.61 -12.27
N TYR A 18 -2.14 -3.02 -12.15
CA TYR A 18 -2.62 -2.51 -10.87
C TYR A 18 -2.80 -3.71 -9.95
N SER A 19 -1.83 -3.93 -9.11
CA SER A 19 -1.88 -4.96 -8.09
C SER A 19 -3.14 -4.76 -7.24
N GLN A 20 -4.00 -5.78 -7.22
CA GLN A 20 -5.20 -5.82 -6.38
C GLN A 20 -4.85 -6.40 -5.02
N SER A 21 -5.38 -5.77 -3.97
CA SER A 21 -5.17 -6.21 -2.61
C SER A 21 -6.41 -6.92 -2.06
N TYR A 22 -6.22 -7.82 -1.10
CA TYR A 22 -7.32 -8.64 -0.56
C TYR A 22 -7.23 -8.72 0.96
N LEU A 23 -8.37 -8.88 1.61
CA LEU A 23 -8.39 -9.47 2.94
C LEU A 23 -8.12 -10.96 2.84
N GLY A 24 -7.45 -11.50 3.83
CA GLY A 24 -7.22 -12.94 3.94
C GLY A 24 -7.30 -13.40 5.39
N THR A 25 -7.29 -14.70 5.55
CA THR A 25 -7.33 -15.35 6.88
C THR A 25 -6.34 -16.51 6.91
N ILE A 26 -5.59 -16.62 7.99
CA ILE A 26 -4.68 -17.72 8.24
C ILE A 26 -5.49 -18.96 8.59
N THR A 27 -5.24 -20.07 7.90
CA THR A 27 -5.99 -21.35 8.07
C THR A 27 -5.41 -22.24 9.15
N LYS A 28 -4.08 -22.26 9.31
CA LYS A 28 -3.33 -23.04 10.31
C LYS A 28 -2.19 -22.19 10.85
N GLN A 29 -1.71 -22.51 12.04
CA GLN A 29 -0.55 -21.82 12.60
C GLN A 29 0.63 -21.87 11.61
N VAL A 30 1.25 -20.71 11.37
CA VAL A 30 2.32 -20.56 10.38
C VAL A 30 3.33 -19.49 10.79
N ASN A 31 4.58 -19.67 10.39
CA ASN A 31 5.60 -18.64 10.55
C ASN A 31 5.40 -17.51 9.54
N PHE A 32 5.39 -16.29 10.06
CA PHE A 32 5.40 -15.04 9.34
C PHE A 32 6.85 -14.55 9.24
N ARG A 33 7.36 -14.28 8.04
CA ARG A 33 8.78 -14.12 7.78
C ARG A 33 9.12 -12.80 7.11
N GLU A 34 10.39 -12.40 7.20
CA GLU A 34 10.92 -11.20 6.55
C GLU A 34 11.05 -11.36 5.02
N GLY A 35 11.17 -12.59 4.53
CA GLY A 35 11.29 -12.90 3.11
C GLY A 35 10.54 -14.17 2.70
N PRO A 36 10.49 -14.46 1.37
CA PRO A 36 9.69 -15.52 0.77
C PRO A 36 10.39 -16.88 0.79
N SER A 37 11.05 -17.24 1.89
CA SER A 37 11.77 -18.51 2.05
C SER A 37 11.66 -19.05 3.47
N THR A 38 11.76 -20.38 3.61
CA THR A 38 11.87 -21.04 4.92
C THR A 38 13.18 -20.70 5.65
N LEU A 39 14.18 -20.17 4.94
CA LEU A 39 15.47 -19.76 5.49
C LEU A 39 15.45 -18.32 6.02
N ASP A 40 14.44 -17.52 5.64
CA ASP A 40 14.34 -16.13 6.09
C ASP A 40 13.95 -16.07 7.58
N ASN A 41 14.31 -14.97 8.23
CA ASN A 41 14.02 -14.72 9.62
C ASN A 41 12.51 -14.75 9.92
N ILE A 42 12.14 -15.25 11.08
CA ILE A 42 10.77 -15.28 11.56
C ILE A 42 10.46 -13.97 12.28
N ILE A 43 9.49 -13.20 11.78
CA ILE A 43 8.95 -12.01 12.45
C ILE A 43 8.10 -12.41 13.65
N SER A 44 7.18 -13.40 13.42
CA SER A 44 6.28 -13.95 14.43
C SER A 44 5.63 -15.24 13.95
N SER A 45 4.79 -15.85 14.79
CA SER A 45 3.90 -16.95 14.41
C SER A 45 2.46 -16.46 14.40
N LEU A 46 1.78 -16.62 13.26
CA LEU A 46 0.36 -16.26 13.10
C LEU A 46 -0.52 -17.47 13.43
N LYS A 47 -1.57 -17.23 14.23
CA LYS A 47 -2.52 -18.25 14.65
C LYS A 47 -3.63 -18.45 13.60
N PRO A 48 -4.34 -19.59 13.59
CA PRO A 48 -5.55 -19.76 12.78
C PRO A 48 -6.55 -18.62 13.05
N ASN A 49 -7.27 -18.21 12.00
CA ASN A 49 -8.24 -17.11 11.98
C ASN A 49 -7.63 -15.70 12.16
N THR A 50 -6.30 -15.55 12.19
CA THR A 50 -5.68 -14.22 12.11
C THR A 50 -6.07 -13.58 10.79
N GLN A 51 -6.63 -12.36 10.84
CA GLN A 51 -6.92 -11.55 9.65
C GLN A 51 -5.65 -10.87 9.16
N ILE A 52 -5.44 -10.96 7.87
CA ILE A 52 -4.30 -10.38 7.17
C ILE A 52 -4.76 -9.56 5.97
N PHE A 53 -3.94 -8.61 5.56
CA PHE A 53 -4.07 -7.89 4.31
C PHE A 53 -3.05 -8.44 3.33
N ILE A 54 -3.51 -8.97 2.19
CA ILE A 54 -2.68 -9.50 1.11
C ILE A 54 -2.44 -8.36 0.14
N ILE A 55 -1.18 -7.97 -0.02
CA ILE A 55 -0.78 -6.81 -0.85
C ILE A 55 -1.06 -7.11 -2.33
N SER A 56 -0.74 -8.34 -2.76
CA SER A 56 -0.97 -8.84 -4.12
C SER A 56 -1.15 -10.35 -4.11
N LEU A 57 -1.87 -10.89 -5.09
CA LEU A 57 -1.90 -12.34 -5.33
C LEU A 57 -0.70 -12.84 -6.15
N GLU A 58 0.22 -11.96 -6.50
CA GLU A 58 1.51 -12.37 -7.05
C GLU A 58 2.32 -13.05 -5.95
N THR A 59 2.91 -14.19 -6.27
CA THR A 59 3.71 -14.97 -5.31
C THR A 59 5.18 -14.92 -5.68
N GLU A 60 6.00 -14.87 -4.65
CA GLU A 60 7.43 -15.13 -4.75
C GLU A 60 7.73 -16.43 -4.00
N ASN A 61 8.25 -17.46 -4.67
CA ASN A 61 8.52 -18.80 -4.10
C ASN A 61 7.31 -19.40 -3.34
N ASP A 62 6.09 -19.24 -3.86
CA ASP A 62 4.83 -19.66 -3.24
C ASP A 62 4.43 -18.88 -1.96
N TYR A 63 5.05 -17.73 -1.68
CA TYR A 63 4.69 -16.85 -0.58
C TYR A 63 3.95 -15.63 -1.09
N TYR A 64 2.92 -15.20 -0.35
CA TYR A 64 2.32 -13.89 -0.50
C TYR A 64 3.02 -12.87 0.39
N ASN A 65 3.21 -11.66 -0.11
CA ASN A 65 3.53 -10.50 0.73
C ASN A 65 2.24 -10.02 1.41
N ILE A 66 2.25 -9.99 2.74
CA ILE A 66 1.07 -9.68 3.55
C ILE A 66 1.41 -8.65 4.63
N ILE A 67 0.36 -8.02 5.17
CA ILE A 67 0.44 -7.27 6.43
C ILE A 67 -0.40 -8.02 7.47
N ASP A 68 0.20 -8.28 8.62
CA ASP A 68 -0.54 -8.66 9.82
C ASP A 68 -1.32 -7.44 10.31
N ILE A 69 -2.64 -7.43 10.12
CA ILE A 69 -3.50 -6.29 10.49
C ILE A 69 -3.37 -5.96 11.98
N GLY A 70 -3.20 -6.98 12.83
CA GLY A 70 -3.09 -6.76 14.28
C GLY A 70 -1.88 -5.94 14.69
N THR A 71 -0.75 -6.07 13.99
CA THR A 71 0.54 -5.46 14.35
C THR A 71 1.05 -4.41 13.37
N ASP A 72 0.43 -4.27 12.20
CA ASP A 72 0.87 -3.45 11.05
C ASP A 72 2.28 -3.83 10.55
N LYS A 73 2.71 -5.08 10.78
CA LYS A 73 3.97 -5.60 10.23
C LYS A 73 3.76 -6.18 8.84
N GLU A 74 4.66 -5.86 7.93
CA GLU A 74 4.72 -6.41 6.57
C GLU A 74 5.71 -7.59 6.54
N GLY A 75 5.43 -8.62 5.75
CA GLY A 75 6.28 -9.79 5.55
C GLY A 75 5.58 -10.86 4.71
N TYR A 76 6.07 -12.09 4.80
CA TYR A 76 5.71 -13.18 3.89
C TYR A 76 5.12 -14.39 4.62
N VAL A 77 4.08 -14.97 4.01
CA VAL A 77 3.47 -16.23 4.44
C VAL A 77 3.23 -17.11 3.22
N ASN A 78 3.56 -18.40 3.34
CA ASN A 78 3.29 -19.35 2.25
C ASN A 78 1.78 -19.44 1.97
N LYS A 79 1.43 -19.31 0.69
CA LYS A 79 0.04 -19.22 0.21
C LYS A 79 -0.86 -20.38 0.63
N SER A 80 -0.29 -21.57 0.85
CA SER A 80 -1.04 -22.76 1.28
C SER A 80 -1.69 -22.64 2.67
N PHE A 81 -1.23 -21.68 3.48
CA PHE A 81 -1.78 -21.36 4.81
C PHE A 81 -2.76 -20.19 4.80
N ILE A 82 -3.11 -19.65 3.62
CA ILE A 82 -3.94 -18.46 3.49
C ILE A 82 -5.23 -18.80 2.75
N LYS A 83 -6.36 -18.43 3.34
CA LYS A 83 -7.64 -18.35 2.66
C LYS A 83 -7.80 -16.91 2.17
N VAL A 84 -7.76 -16.70 0.85
CA VAL A 84 -8.04 -15.40 0.22
C VAL A 84 -9.51 -15.07 0.41
N GLY A 85 -9.79 -13.86 0.82
CA GLY A 85 -11.12 -13.36 1.11
C GLY A 85 -11.52 -12.21 0.17
N LYS A 86 -12.11 -11.15 0.75
CA LYS A 86 -12.70 -10.03 -0.01
C LYS A 86 -11.61 -9.19 -0.67
N LEU A 87 -11.87 -8.80 -1.93
CA LEU A 87 -11.12 -7.75 -2.64
C LEU A 87 -11.23 -6.43 -1.88
N ILE A 88 -10.13 -5.72 -1.74
CA ILE A 88 -10.07 -4.35 -1.23
C ILE A 88 -10.07 -3.39 -2.42
N GLU A 89 -11.11 -2.58 -2.50
CA GLU A 89 -11.22 -1.57 -3.54
C GLU A 89 -10.20 -0.44 -3.31
N LYS A 90 -9.52 -0.05 -4.38
CA LYS A 90 -8.61 1.09 -4.34
C LYS A 90 -9.40 2.40 -4.22
N SER A 91 -8.99 3.25 -3.29
CA SER A 91 -9.47 4.63 -3.20
C SER A 91 -8.81 5.48 -4.29
N ASN A 92 -9.57 6.40 -4.84
CA ASN A 92 -9.04 7.43 -5.76
C ASN A 92 -8.33 8.58 -5.03
N GLY A 93 -8.14 8.48 -3.71
CA GLY A 93 -7.50 9.51 -2.90
C GLY A 93 -8.29 10.83 -2.82
N SER A 94 -9.61 10.81 -3.03
CA SER A 94 -10.47 12.01 -2.98
C SER A 94 -10.46 12.71 -1.62
N PHE A 95 -10.13 12.02 -0.54
CA PHE A 95 -9.95 12.59 0.80
C PHE A 95 -8.64 13.37 0.98
N ILE A 96 -7.74 13.34 -0.02
CA ILE A 96 -6.54 14.17 -0.09
C ILE A 96 -6.91 15.41 -0.90
N SER A 97 -7.14 16.52 -0.22
CA SER A 97 -7.64 17.75 -0.87
C SER A 97 -6.50 18.68 -1.23
N ALA A 98 -6.56 19.27 -2.43
CA ALA A 98 -5.72 20.40 -2.77
C ALA A 98 -6.12 21.58 -1.86
N SER A 99 -5.15 22.19 -1.17
CA SER A 99 -5.37 23.24 -0.18
C SER A 99 -4.79 24.61 -0.61
N GLY A 100 -4.05 24.66 -1.69
CA GLY A 100 -3.45 25.90 -2.19
C GLY A 100 -2.42 25.66 -3.28
N ASN A 101 -1.60 26.68 -3.51
CA ASN A 101 -0.47 26.60 -4.43
C ASN A 101 0.84 26.54 -3.63
N SER A 102 1.77 25.69 -4.06
CA SER A 102 3.15 25.69 -3.59
C SER A 102 3.94 26.82 -4.28
N SER A 103 4.92 27.37 -3.59
CA SER A 103 5.89 28.30 -4.18
C SER A 103 6.95 27.60 -5.03
N ASN A 104 7.04 26.29 -4.93
CA ASN A 104 8.01 25.44 -5.61
C ASN A 104 7.36 24.69 -6.77
N ASN A 105 8.18 24.18 -7.70
CA ASN A 105 7.72 23.30 -8.77
C ASN A 105 7.22 21.94 -8.25
N ASP A 106 7.58 21.57 -7.04
CA ASP A 106 7.14 20.33 -6.39
C ASP A 106 5.77 20.50 -5.73
N SER A 107 5.12 19.39 -5.46
CA SER A 107 3.93 19.32 -4.61
C SER A 107 4.33 19.27 -3.15
N GLU A 108 3.56 19.93 -2.28
CA GLU A 108 3.73 19.85 -0.84
C GLU A 108 2.51 19.20 -0.19
N ALA A 109 2.72 18.14 0.59
CA ALA A 109 1.66 17.45 1.31
C ALA A 109 1.82 17.65 2.82
N LYS A 110 0.86 18.34 3.44
CA LYS A 110 0.72 18.42 4.90
C LYS A 110 -0.16 17.29 5.38
N ILE A 111 0.43 16.35 6.10
CA ILE A 111 -0.21 15.11 6.53
C ILE A 111 -0.31 15.09 8.05
N PHE A 112 -1.51 14.89 8.57
CA PHE A 112 -1.81 14.87 10.00
C PHE A 112 -2.40 13.53 10.42
N ASN A 113 -1.76 12.88 11.40
CA ASN A 113 -2.30 11.70 12.07
C ASN A 113 -3.27 12.13 13.20
N ASN A 114 -4.55 12.23 12.92
CA ASN A 114 -5.57 12.55 13.94
C ASN A 114 -6.06 11.31 14.70
N THR A 115 -5.21 10.32 14.87
CA THR A 115 -5.53 9.13 15.68
C THR A 115 -4.74 9.10 17.00
N SER A 116 -5.03 8.10 17.84
CA SER A 116 -4.29 7.82 19.08
C SER A 116 -3.23 6.73 18.92
N ILE A 117 -3.01 6.23 17.71
CA ILE A 117 -2.05 5.16 17.40
C ILE A 117 -1.07 5.60 16.32
N THR A 118 0.08 4.95 16.26
CA THR A 118 1.07 5.18 15.20
C THR A 118 0.50 4.72 13.87
N MET A 119 0.67 5.55 12.86
CA MET A 119 0.27 5.27 11.48
C MET A 119 1.47 5.08 10.57
N THR A 120 1.33 4.21 9.61
CA THR A 120 2.27 4.01 8.50
C THR A 120 1.62 4.49 7.20
N LEU A 121 2.29 5.38 6.47
CA LEU A 121 1.95 5.79 5.13
C LEU A 121 3.07 5.36 4.19
N LYS A 122 2.74 4.55 3.20
CA LYS A 122 3.64 4.22 2.08
C LYS A 122 3.17 4.99 0.85
N LEU A 123 4.10 5.73 0.22
CA LEU A 123 3.91 6.41 -1.06
C LEU A 123 4.92 5.82 -2.04
N ASN A 124 4.47 5.07 -3.02
CA ASN A 124 5.33 4.23 -3.86
C ASN A 124 6.26 3.33 -3.00
N THR A 125 7.55 3.61 -3.00
CA THR A 125 8.57 2.87 -2.21
C THR A 125 8.87 3.54 -0.87
N GLU A 126 8.54 4.82 -0.69
CA GLU A 126 8.84 5.60 0.51
C GLU A 126 7.87 5.29 1.65
N VAL A 127 8.41 5.11 2.86
CA VAL A 127 7.63 4.78 4.06
C VAL A 127 7.77 5.89 5.10
N TYR A 128 6.64 6.46 5.48
CA TYR A 128 6.53 7.50 6.50
C TYR A 128 5.76 6.96 7.70
N ARG A 129 6.31 7.16 8.90
CA ARG A 129 5.64 6.83 10.15
C ARG A 129 5.24 8.10 10.87
N PHE A 130 4.02 8.12 11.40
CA PHE A 130 3.43 9.24 12.13
C PHE A 130 3.06 8.79 13.53
N SER A 131 3.64 9.40 14.53
CA SER A 131 3.19 9.25 15.92
C SER A 131 1.75 9.77 16.09
N PRO A 132 1.05 9.41 17.17
CA PRO A 132 -0.26 10.00 17.48
C PRO A 132 -0.20 11.53 17.45
N LYS A 133 -1.16 12.16 16.76
CA LYS A 133 -1.29 13.63 16.63
C LYS A 133 -0.11 14.33 15.96
N GLU A 134 0.77 13.60 15.30
CA GLU A 134 1.90 14.17 14.55
C GLU A 134 1.45 14.72 13.20
N THR A 135 2.06 15.84 12.81
CA THR A 135 1.98 16.42 11.47
C THR A 135 3.34 16.37 10.80
N LYS A 136 3.37 15.95 9.53
CA LYS A 136 4.57 16.06 8.68
C LYS A 136 4.24 16.80 7.40
N ASN A 137 5.20 17.61 6.93
CA ASN A 137 5.19 18.19 5.60
C ASN A 137 6.14 17.36 4.72
N ILE A 138 5.63 16.87 3.60
CA ILE A 138 6.36 16.02 2.65
C ILE A 138 6.38 16.74 1.32
N ILE A 139 7.57 16.87 0.72
CA ILE A 139 7.74 17.38 -0.62
C ILE A 139 7.72 16.20 -1.57
N LEU A 140 6.90 16.25 -2.61
CA LEU A 140 6.67 15.19 -3.57
C LEU A 140 6.91 15.72 -4.98
N THR A 141 7.65 14.99 -5.78
CA THR A 141 7.72 15.24 -7.23
C THR A 141 6.32 15.03 -7.82
N PRO A 142 5.87 15.94 -8.71
CA PRO A 142 4.56 15.79 -9.35
C PRO A 142 4.41 14.45 -10.08
N GLY A 143 3.24 13.83 -9.97
CA GLY A 143 2.95 12.54 -10.60
C GLY A 143 1.95 11.68 -9.83
N ASP A 144 1.75 10.46 -10.30
CA ASP A 144 0.89 9.46 -9.67
C ASP A 144 1.65 8.67 -8.60
N TYR A 145 1.02 8.54 -7.45
CA TYR A 145 1.52 7.77 -6.32
C TYR A 145 0.52 6.71 -5.91
N ASP A 146 0.97 5.46 -5.92
CA ASP A 146 0.30 4.42 -5.16
C ASP A 146 0.49 4.71 -3.68
N PHE A 147 -0.61 4.78 -2.92
CA PHE A 147 -0.54 4.97 -1.48
C PHE A 147 -1.11 3.78 -0.72
N ARG A 148 -0.55 3.54 0.46
CA ARG A 148 -1.08 2.65 1.47
C ARG A 148 -0.98 3.31 2.84
N ALA A 149 -2.13 3.51 3.46
CA ALA A 149 -2.23 4.01 4.84
C ALA A 149 -2.68 2.87 5.74
N SER A 150 -1.90 2.55 6.76
CA SER A 150 -2.15 1.44 7.67
C SER A 150 -1.82 1.78 9.12
N ALA A 151 -2.39 1.01 10.05
CA ALA A 151 -2.12 1.12 11.47
C ALA A 151 -2.51 -0.20 12.16
N PRO A 152 -1.94 -0.53 13.34
CA PRO A 152 -2.30 -1.72 14.08
C PRO A 152 -3.82 -1.82 14.35
N GLY A 153 -4.42 -2.95 14.03
CA GLY A 153 -5.86 -3.20 14.21
C GLY A 153 -6.77 -2.59 13.16
N VAL A 154 -6.21 -1.94 12.13
CA VAL A 154 -6.97 -1.26 11.07
C VAL A 154 -6.67 -1.89 9.72
N VAL A 155 -7.73 -2.19 8.95
CA VAL A 155 -7.56 -2.65 7.56
C VAL A 155 -6.90 -1.53 6.76
N PRO A 156 -5.79 -1.80 6.05
CA PRO A 156 -5.12 -0.80 5.24
C PRO A 156 -6.03 -0.16 4.19
N ASN A 157 -5.93 1.16 4.04
CA ASN A 157 -6.53 1.89 2.93
C ASN A 157 -5.47 2.04 1.83
N VAL A 158 -5.82 1.63 0.62
CA VAL A 158 -4.92 1.65 -0.54
C VAL A 158 -5.56 2.41 -1.69
N GLY A 159 -4.75 3.03 -2.52
CA GLY A 159 -5.26 3.76 -3.66
C GLY A 159 -4.17 4.41 -4.49
N VAL A 160 -4.61 5.28 -5.39
CA VAL A 160 -3.74 6.12 -6.22
C VAL A 160 -4.10 7.57 -6.01
N LYS A 161 -3.09 8.43 -5.94
CA LYS A 161 -3.25 9.88 -5.88
C LYS A 161 -2.31 10.55 -6.85
N ASN A 162 -2.86 11.39 -7.72
CA ASN A 162 -2.07 12.32 -8.51
C ASN A 162 -1.76 13.56 -7.68
N PHE A 163 -0.48 13.92 -7.59
CA PHE A 163 0.00 15.16 -7.03
C PHE A 163 0.44 16.09 -8.18
N GLU A 164 -0.26 17.20 -8.32
CA GLU A 164 -0.04 18.18 -9.39
C GLU A 164 1.11 19.12 -9.06
N ASN A 165 1.77 19.61 -10.08
CA ASN A 165 2.82 20.62 -9.98
C ASN A 165 2.32 21.91 -9.29
N ASN A 166 3.16 22.56 -8.48
CA ASN A 166 2.87 23.81 -7.76
C ASN A 166 1.63 23.75 -6.85
N ARG A 167 1.30 22.59 -6.29
CA ARG A 167 0.13 22.42 -5.43
C ARG A 167 0.51 22.06 -4.00
N THR A 168 -0.28 22.56 -3.06
CA THR A 168 -0.28 22.06 -1.68
C THR A 168 -1.48 21.17 -1.44
N TYR A 169 -1.28 20.12 -0.65
CA TYR A 169 -2.31 19.16 -0.31
C TYR A 169 -2.42 19.02 1.21
N THR A 170 -3.63 18.75 1.69
CA THR A 170 -3.88 18.42 3.08
C THR A 170 -4.45 17.01 3.15
N TRP A 171 -3.89 16.20 4.05
CA TRP A 171 -4.34 14.85 4.31
C TRP A 171 -4.47 14.63 5.81
N GLN A 172 -5.66 14.27 6.25
CA GLN A 172 -5.92 13.94 7.63
C GLN A 172 -6.37 12.48 7.74
N PHE A 173 -5.66 11.73 8.57
CA PHE A 173 -6.05 10.38 8.92
C PHE A 173 -6.95 10.34 10.13
N TYR A 174 -8.00 9.54 10.06
CA TYR A 174 -8.90 9.22 11.17
C TYR A 174 -9.38 7.78 11.03
N ILE A 175 -9.72 7.15 12.15
CA ILE A 175 -10.25 5.78 12.15
C ILE A 175 -11.77 5.89 12.24
N VAL A 176 -12.45 5.30 11.25
CA VAL A 176 -13.91 5.13 11.27
C VAL A 176 -14.23 3.76 11.84
N THR A 177 -14.91 3.73 12.98
CA THR A 177 -15.47 2.50 13.55
C THR A 177 -16.92 2.36 13.10
N SER A 178 -17.22 1.36 12.28
CA SER A 178 -18.61 0.97 12.05
C SER A 178 -19.08 0.07 13.19
N ARG A 179 -20.15 0.47 13.89
CA ARG A 179 -20.84 -0.48 14.79
C ARG A 179 -21.54 -1.53 13.90
N ARG A 180 -21.21 -2.78 14.14
CA ARG A 180 -21.96 -3.93 13.60
C ARG A 180 -23.22 -4.14 14.41
#